data_d9422f92a8a7c2ae2a242fe181edf48d
#
_entry.id   d9422f92a8a7c2ae2a242fe181edf48d
#
_cell.length_a   1.000
_cell.length_b   1.000
_cell.length_c   1.000
_cell.angle_alpha   90.00
_cell.angle_beta   90.00
_cell.angle_gamma   90.00
#
_symmetry.space_group_name_H-M   'P 1'
#
loop_
_entity.id
_entity.type
_entity.pdbx_description
1 polymer ?
#
loop_
_entity_poly.entity_id
_entity_poly.type
_entity_poly.pdbx_seq_one_letter_code
_entity_poly.pdbx_strand_id
1 'polypeptide(L)'
;MLLASLWGASFLFMRISTVEFGPVATAAVRVSIASAFLMPILLYKGLGSQLRQHWKRVFFVGLLNSGIPFACYAFALLSITTGLSSLLNATVPMFGALVAWVWLRDRPTLSRTLGLVIGFAGVAMLAWDKASFKPDASGVAPGWAVLACLLACVCYALAASFTRRYLSELPPLVTATGSQIGAALGLALPALWLWPAQMPGPSAWLALLAVGILCTGVAYVLYFRIIGKAGPVRALSVTYLVPVFAVLYGLLFLGETVTPWMLICAAVIIVGTAMSTGLLKLRHLLPGP
;
A
#
# COMPACT_ATOMS: atom_id res chain seq x y z
N MET A 1 -4.77 7.19 14.77
CA MET A 1 -3.34 7.03 15.12
C MET A 1 -2.88 5.57 15.04
N LEU A 2 -3.40 4.61 15.84
CA LEU A 2 -2.93 3.21 15.86
C LEU A 2 -2.87 2.55 14.47
N LEU A 3 -3.91 2.69 13.65
CA LEU A 3 -3.92 2.10 12.31
C LEU A 3 -2.83 2.69 11.40
N ALA A 4 -2.58 4.00 11.46
CA ALA A 4 -1.52 4.63 10.69
C ALA A 4 -0.12 4.16 11.13
N SER A 5 0.07 4.01 12.44
CA SER A 5 1.28 3.44 13.04
C SER A 5 1.53 2.00 12.56
N LEU A 6 0.51 1.14 12.58
CA LEU A 6 0.62 -0.24 12.08
C LEU A 6 0.96 -0.29 10.59
N TRP A 7 0.31 0.52 9.78
CA TRP A 7 0.61 0.57 8.34
C TRP A 7 1.98 1.20 8.05
N GLY A 8 2.41 2.20 8.83
CA GLY A 8 3.76 2.74 8.74
C GLY A 8 4.84 1.71 9.12
N ALA A 9 4.60 0.95 10.20
CA ALA A 9 5.48 -0.14 10.63
C ALA A 9 5.58 -1.28 9.59
N SER A 10 4.59 -1.42 8.70
CA SER A 10 4.64 -2.39 7.63
C SER A 10 5.88 -2.24 6.74
N PHE A 11 6.31 -1.01 6.46
CA PHE A 11 7.52 -0.76 5.66
C PHE A 11 8.78 -1.18 6.40
N LEU A 12 8.87 -0.92 7.70
CA LEU A 12 9.97 -1.36 8.56
C LEU A 12 10.10 -2.89 8.55
N PHE A 13 9.03 -3.60 8.89
CA PHE A 13 9.06 -5.06 8.95
C PHE A 13 9.28 -5.72 7.59
N MET A 14 8.74 -5.14 6.52
CA MET A 14 9.04 -5.60 5.16
C MET A 14 10.51 -5.38 4.81
N ARG A 15 11.13 -4.25 5.17
CA ARG A 15 12.56 -4.01 4.94
C ARG A 15 13.40 -5.08 5.61
N ILE A 16 13.13 -5.38 6.88
CA ILE A 16 13.87 -6.40 7.66
C ILE A 16 13.72 -7.79 7.03
N SER A 17 12.50 -8.18 6.67
CA SER A 17 12.26 -9.53 6.13
C SER A 17 12.75 -9.71 4.69
N THR A 18 12.65 -8.66 3.84
CA THR A 18 12.96 -8.78 2.42
C THR A 18 14.43 -9.05 2.14
N VAL A 19 15.33 -8.58 2.98
CA VAL A 19 16.78 -8.80 2.83
C VAL A 19 17.10 -10.30 2.84
N GLU A 20 16.40 -11.08 3.65
CA GLU A 20 16.67 -12.52 3.78
C GLU A 20 15.71 -13.39 2.94
N PHE A 21 14.43 -13.04 2.88
CA PHE A 21 13.41 -13.81 2.12
C PHE A 21 13.38 -13.48 0.62
N GLY A 22 13.86 -12.32 0.24
CA GLY A 22 13.58 -11.75 -1.07
C GLY A 22 12.14 -11.20 -1.20
N PRO A 23 11.85 -10.43 -2.25
CA PRO A 23 10.59 -9.70 -2.40
C PRO A 23 9.34 -10.57 -2.48
N VAL A 24 9.39 -11.63 -3.30
CA VAL A 24 8.22 -12.47 -3.59
C VAL A 24 7.88 -13.37 -2.41
N ALA A 25 8.86 -14.00 -1.77
CA ALA A 25 8.64 -14.84 -0.61
C ALA A 25 8.15 -14.01 0.59
N THR A 26 8.71 -12.80 0.80
CA THR A 26 8.22 -11.84 1.81
C THR A 26 6.73 -11.52 1.61
N ALA A 27 6.33 -11.18 0.38
CA ALA A 27 4.92 -10.90 0.08
C ALA A 27 4.03 -12.13 0.28
N ALA A 28 4.45 -13.30 -0.20
CA ALA A 28 3.69 -14.54 -0.09
C ALA A 28 3.47 -14.98 1.36
N VAL A 29 4.54 -15.00 2.17
CA VAL A 29 4.45 -15.38 3.60
C VAL A 29 3.59 -14.37 4.37
N ARG A 30 3.75 -13.06 4.11
CA ARG A 30 2.92 -12.01 4.70
C ARG A 30 1.43 -12.25 4.48
N VAL A 31 1.01 -12.48 3.23
CA VAL A 31 -0.41 -12.67 2.90
C VAL A 31 -0.94 -14.01 3.37
N SER A 32 -0.09 -15.04 3.46
CA SER A 32 -0.45 -16.34 4.01
C SER A 32 -0.72 -16.25 5.51
N ILE A 33 0.13 -15.56 6.27
CA ILE A 33 -0.07 -15.31 7.71
C ILE A 33 -1.35 -14.49 7.92
N ALA A 34 -1.56 -13.42 7.13
CA ALA A 34 -2.77 -12.62 7.21
C ALA A 34 -4.04 -13.43 6.89
N SER A 35 -3.96 -14.33 5.90
CA SER A 35 -5.05 -15.25 5.56
C SER A 35 -5.39 -16.19 6.70
N ALA A 36 -4.37 -16.80 7.30
CA ALA A 36 -4.52 -17.71 8.44
C ALA A 36 -5.12 -16.97 9.66
N PHE A 37 -4.79 -15.70 9.86
CA PHE A 37 -5.36 -14.88 10.94
C PHE A 37 -6.81 -14.47 10.68
N LEU A 38 -7.14 -14.06 9.44
CA LEU A 38 -8.47 -13.53 9.10
C LEU A 38 -9.50 -14.63 8.84
N MET A 39 -9.09 -15.80 8.36
CA MET A 39 -10.01 -16.89 8.01
C MET A 39 -10.86 -17.37 9.18
N PRO A 40 -10.31 -17.64 10.38
CA PRO A 40 -11.13 -18.03 11.54
C PRO A 40 -12.19 -16.97 11.89
N ILE A 41 -11.84 -15.68 11.80
CA ILE A 41 -12.75 -14.57 12.07
C ILE A 41 -13.91 -14.55 11.05
N LEU A 42 -13.58 -14.77 9.77
CA LEU A 42 -14.58 -14.84 8.69
C LEU A 42 -15.54 -16.03 8.89
N LEU A 43 -15.00 -17.21 9.23
CA LEU A 43 -15.79 -18.42 9.46
C LEU A 43 -16.69 -18.28 10.70
N TYR A 44 -16.17 -17.72 11.79
CA TYR A 44 -16.94 -17.43 12.99
C TYR A 44 -18.13 -16.50 12.73
N LYS A 45 -17.98 -15.57 11.77
CA LYS A 45 -19.07 -14.68 11.34
C LYS A 45 -20.02 -15.29 10.29
N GLY A 46 -19.86 -16.57 9.94
CA GLY A 46 -20.72 -17.26 8.98
C GLY A 46 -20.60 -16.77 7.53
N LEU A 47 -19.52 -16.08 7.18
CA LEU A 47 -19.35 -15.43 5.88
C LEU A 47 -18.66 -16.32 4.82
N GLY A 48 -18.40 -17.59 5.13
CA GLY A 48 -17.69 -18.53 4.23
C GLY A 48 -18.41 -18.79 2.91
N SER A 49 -19.74 -18.84 2.91
CA SER A 49 -20.55 -19.02 1.71
C SER A 49 -20.40 -17.86 0.72
N GLN A 50 -20.38 -16.65 1.22
CA GLN A 50 -20.20 -15.44 0.40
C GLN A 50 -18.79 -15.40 -0.22
N LEU A 51 -17.75 -15.78 0.52
CA LEU A 51 -16.40 -15.91 -0.01
C LEU A 51 -16.36 -16.93 -1.14
N ARG A 52 -16.97 -18.13 -0.94
CA ARG A 52 -17.02 -19.19 -1.95
C ARG A 52 -17.76 -18.74 -3.21
N GLN A 53 -18.88 -18.02 -3.08
CA GLN A 53 -19.67 -17.53 -4.21
C GLN A 53 -18.90 -16.52 -5.07
N HIS A 54 -18.08 -15.67 -4.46
CA HIS A 54 -17.39 -14.55 -5.14
C HIS A 54 -15.89 -14.77 -5.30
N TRP A 55 -15.37 -16.00 -5.11
CA TRP A 55 -13.95 -16.31 -5.02
C TRP A 55 -13.13 -15.78 -6.20
N LYS A 56 -13.61 -15.87 -7.46
CA LYS A 56 -12.89 -15.41 -8.66
C LYS A 56 -12.64 -13.90 -8.64
N ARG A 57 -13.68 -13.11 -8.27
CA ARG A 57 -13.55 -11.65 -8.20
C ARG A 57 -12.66 -11.22 -7.05
N VAL A 58 -12.78 -11.88 -5.92
CA VAL A 58 -11.99 -11.59 -4.73
C VAL A 58 -10.54 -12.02 -4.92
N PHE A 59 -10.28 -13.15 -5.61
CA PHE A 59 -8.95 -13.58 -6.02
C PHE A 59 -8.26 -12.52 -6.90
N PHE A 60 -8.96 -12.01 -7.93
CA PHE A 60 -8.42 -10.97 -8.80
C PHE A 60 -8.07 -9.69 -8.02
N VAL A 61 -8.98 -9.26 -7.13
CA VAL A 61 -8.67 -8.15 -6.21
C VAL A 61 -7.46 -8.47 -5.34
N GLY A 62 -7.31 -9.71 -4.89
CA GLY A 62 -6.17 -10.15 -4.09
C GLY A 62 -4.83 -9.93 -4.78
N LEU A 63 -4.74 -10.28 -6.05
CA LEU A 63 -3.53 -10.03 -6.86
C LEU A 63 -3.22 -8.54 -6.97
N LEU A 64 -4.22 -7.72 -7.27
CA LEU A 64 -4.05 -6.28 -7.47
C LEU A 64 -3.92 -5.48 -6.17
N ASN A 65 -4.53 -5.93 -5.06
CA ASN A 65 -4.53 -5.20 -3.80
C ASN A 65 -3.46 -5.66 -2.81
N SER A 66 -2.91 -6.85 -2.99
CA SER A 66 -1.99 -7.44 -2.01
C SER A 66 -0.82 -8.16 -2.68
N GLY A 67 -1.06 -9.05 -3.64
CA GLY A 67 0.00 -9.87 -4.23
C GLY A 67 1.07 -9.04 -4.92
N ILE A 68 0.71 -8.39 -6.02
CA ILE A 68 1.63 -7.57 -6.81
C ILE A 68 2.15 -6.38 -6.01
N PRO A 69 1.31 -5.57 -5.33
CA PRO A 69 1.80 -4.41 -4.60
C PRO A 69 2.78 -4.75 -3.48
N PHE A 70 2.53 -5.79 -2.70
CA PHE A 70 3.44 -6.15 -1.61
C PHE A 70 4.78 -6.66 -2.14
N ALA A 71 4.79 -7.43 -3.23
CA ALA A 71 6.03 -7.83 -3.89
C ALA A 71 6.79 -6.62 -4.46
N CYS A 72 6.09 -5.65 -5.07
CA CYS A 72 6.67 -4.41 -5.58
C CYS A 72 7.29 -3.55 -4.47
N TYR A 73 6.56 -3.36 -3.35
CA TYR A 73 7.12 -2.62 -2.20
C TYR A 73 8.28 -3.37 -1.54
N ALA A 74 8.19 -4.68 -1.40
CA ALA A 74 9.30 -5.49 -0.91
C ALA A 74 10.53 -5.36 -1.80
N PHE A 75 10.36 -5.43 -3.12
CA PHE A 75 11.43 -5.19 -4.09
C PHE A 75 12.02 -3.78 -3.96
N ALA A 76 11.18 -2.77 -3.86
CA ALA A 76 11.62 -1.38 -3.74
C ALA A 76 12.45 -1.15 -2.48
N LEU A 77 12.07 -1.78 -1.37
CA LEU A 77 12.75 -1.67 -0.09
C LEU A 77 14.15 -2.31 -0.08
N LEU A 78 14.57 -3.02 -1.10
CA LEU A 78 15.96 -3.45 -1.26
C LEU A 78 16.89 -2.27 -1.56
N SER A 79 16.41 -1.24 -2.25
CA SER A 79 17.24 -0.12 -2.75
C SER A 79 16.85 1.25 -2.19
N ILE A 80 15.57 1.49 -1.88
CA ILE A 80 15.10 2.77 -1.35
C ILE A 80 14.66 2.67 0.11
N THR A 81 14.65 3.81 0.80
CA THR A 81 14.27 3.91 2.22
C THR A 81 12.78 3.63 2.45
N THR A 82 12.43 3.24 3.68
CA THR A 82 11.04 3.02 4.10
C THR A 82 10.23 4.30 4.00
N GLY A 83 10.84 5.44 4.35
CA GLY A 83 10.25 6.75 4.22
C GLY A 83 9.91 7.11 2.77
N LEU A 84 10.86 6.92 1.83
CA LEU A 84 10.64 7.18 0.41
C LEU A 84 9.55 6.28 -0.18
N SER A 85 9.60 4.97 0.12
CA SER A 85 8.61 4.01 -0.33
C SER A 85 7.20 4.36 0.15
N SER A 86 7.06 4.79 1.41
CA SER A 86 5.78 5.21 1.99
C SER A 86 5.25 6.54 1.42
N LEU A 87 6.14 7.48 1.08
CA LEU A 87 5.76 8.73 0.39
C LEU A 87 5.21 8.44 -1.02
N LEU A 88 5.85 7.54 -1.77
CA LEU A 88 5.31 7.08 -3.05
C LEU A 88 3.95 6.40 -2.86
N ASN A 89 3.77 5.59 -1.82
CA ASN A 89 2.46 4.98 -1.49
C ASN A 89 1.37 6.03 -1.19
N ALA A 90 1.72 7.19 -0.64
CA ALA A 90 0.75 8.26 -0.38
C ALA A 90 0.12 8.84 -1.67
N THR A 91 0.62 8.48 -2.85
CA THR A 91 0.07 8.86 -4.15
C THR A 91 -1.07 7.95 -4.64
N VAL A 92 -1.34 6.83 -3.96
CA VAL A 92 -2.41 5.87 -4.31
C VAL A 92 -3.75 6.57 -4.59
N PRO A 93 -4.23 7.54 -3.79
CA PRO A 93 -5.48 8.22 -4.07
C PRO A 93 -5.47 9.03 -5.37
N MET A 94 -4.30 9.52 -5.81
CA MET A 94 -4.14 10.23 -7.09
C MET A 94 -4.35 9.28 -8.27
N PHE A 95 -3.68 8.12 -8.25
CA PHE A 95 -3.91 7.05 -9.23
C PHE A 95 -5.36 6.57 -9.17
N GLY A 96 -5.96 6.50 -7.97
CA GLY A 96 -7.37 6.21 -7.77
C GLY A 96 -8.29 7.18 -8.50
N ALA A 97 -8.01 8.48 -8.44
CA ALA A 97 -8.78 9.51 -9.15
C ALA A 97 -8.63 9.37 -10.68
N LEU A 98 -7.42 9.06 -11.18
CA LEU A 98 -7.20 8.82 -12.62
C LEU A 98 -7.95 7.58 -13.10
N VAL A 99 -7.84 6.46 -12.40
CA VAL A 99 -8.54 5.22 -12.76
C VAL A 99 -10.05 5.40 -12.67
N ALA A 100 -10.57 6.10 -11.67
CA ALA A 100 -11.98 6.42 -11.56
C ALA A 100 -12.45 7.31 -12.73
N TRP A 101 -11.66 8.27 -13.14
CA TRP A 101 -11.97 9.09 -14.30
C TRP A 101 -12.04 8.26 -15.58
N VAL A 102 -11.02 7.46 -15.88
CA VAL A 102 -10.94 6.69 -17.14
C VAL A 102 -11.95 5.54 -17.15
N TRP A 103 -12.05 4.79 -16.06
CA TRP A 103 -12.86 3.56 -16.03
C TRP A 103 -14.29 3.78 -15.54
N LEU A 104 -14.48 4.60 -14.49
CA LEU A 104 -15.82 4.85 -13.93
C LEU A 104 -16.47 6.11 -14.52
N ARG A 105 -15.73 6.84 -15.41
CA ARG A 105 -16.16 8.10 -16.03
C ARG A 105 -16.48 9.22 -15.03
N ASP A 106 -15.89 9.14 -13.84
CA ASP A 106 -16.01 10.16 -12.78
C ASP A 106 -15.06 11.33 -13.09
N ARG A 107 -15.57 12.35 -13.81
CA ARG A 107 -14.75 13.49 -14.26
C ARG A 107 -14.26 14.31 -13.07
N PRO A 108 -12.95 14.54 -12.93
CA PRO A 108 -12.42 15.38 -11.85
C PRO A 108 -12.81 16.84 -12.07
N THR A 109 -13.09 17.56 -10.98
CA THR A 109 -13.23 19.00 -10.98
C THR A 109 -11.88 19.68 -11.25
N LEU A 110 -11.88 20.98 -11.65
CA LEU A 110 -10.65 21.72 -11.87
C LEU A 110 -9.69 21.65 -10.68
N SER A 111 -10.21 21.80 -9.44
CA SER A 111 -9.41 21.67 -8.23
C SER A 111 -8.75 20.30 -8.10
N ARG A 112 -9.47 19.21 -8.43
CA ARG A 112 -8.92 17.85 -8.41
C ARG A 112 -7.86 17.66 -9.50
N THR A 113 -8.09 18.21 -10.69
CA THR A 113 -7.12 18.15 -11.80
C THR A 113 -5.82 18.88 -11.44
N LEU A 114 -5.91 20.09 -10.87
CA LEU A 114 -4.74 20.80 -10.37
C LEU A 114 -4.01 20.02 -9.28
N GLY A 115 -4.76 19.40 -8.36
CA GLY A 115 -4.20 18.52 -7.34
C GLY A 115 -3.42 17.33 -7.94
N LEU A 116 -3.93 16.73 -9.00
CA LEU A 116 -3.22 15.67 -9.73
C LEU A 116 -1.91 16.18 -10.34
N VAL A 117 -1.94 17.34 -11.02
CA VAL A 117 -0.74 17.93 -11.63
C VAL A 117 0.31 18.25 -10.57
N ILE A 118 -0.07 18.91 -9.48
CA ILE A 118 0.84 19.25 -8.36
C ILE A 118 1.41 17.99 -7.74
N GLY A 119 0.58 17.00 -7.45
CA GLY A 119 1.03 15.76 -6.82
C GLY A 119 1.96 14.95 -7.71
N PHE A 120 1.68 14.82 -9.01
CA PHE A 120 2.59 14.15 -9.95
C PHE A 120 3.88 14.92 -10.16
N ALA A 121 3.86 16.26 -10.12
CA ALA A 121 5.08 17.07 -10.10
C ALA A 121 5.94 16.73 -8.86
N GLY A 122 5.32 16.63 -7.67
CA GLY A 122 6.01 16.20 -6.45
C GLY A 122 6.63 14.79 -6.56
N VAL A 123 5.91 13.85 -7.19
CA VAL A 123 6.45 12.50 -7.48
C VAL A 123 7.62 12.58 -8.44
N ALA A 124 7.52 13.37 -9.51
CA ALA A 124 8.59 13.56 -10.48
C ALA A 124 9.83 14.17 -9.84
N MET A 125 9.67 15.20 -8.98
CA MET A 125 10.76 15.81 -8.20
C MET A 125 11.44 14.77 -7.29
N LEU A 126 10.66 13.95 -6.59
CA LEU A 126 11.17 12.92 -5.69
C LEU A 126 11.89 11.80 -6.47
N ALA A 127 11.31 11.40 -7.60
CA ALA A 127 11.88 10.36 -8.48
C ALA A 127 13.15 10.83 -9.19
N TRP A 128 13.24 12.12 -9.53
CA TRP A 128 14.41 12.70 -10.23
C TRP A 128 15.71 12.49 -9.45
N ASP A 129 15.69 12.70 -8.15
CA ASP A 129 16.83 12.47 -7.26
C ASP A 129 17.25 10.99 -7.19
N LYS A 130 16.35 10.07 -7.51
CA LYS A 130 16.56 8.61 -7.52
C LYS A 130 16.50 7.99 -8.94
N ALA A 131 16.56 8.82 -9.99
CA ALA A 131 16.44 8.37 -11.40
C ALA A 131 17.67 7.61 -11.93
N SER A 132 18.47 7.01 -11.06
CA SER A 132 19.57 6.14 -11.45
C SER A 132 19.05 4.74 -11.78
N PHE A 133 19.33 4.28 -12.99
CA PHE A 133 19.09 2.89 -13.42
C PHE A 133 20.36 2.03 -13.36
N LYS A 134 21.43 2.53 -12.74
CA LYS A 134 22.62 1.74 -12.40
C LYS A 134 22.39 1.07 -11.05
N PRO A 135 22.65 -0.24 -10.92
CA PRO A 135 22.57 -0.94 -9.65
C PRO A 135 23.45 -0.27 -8.59
N ASP A 136 22.93 -0.20 -7.37
CA ASP A 136 23.69 0.19 -6.19
C ASP A 136 24.28 -1.03 -5.47
N ALA A 137 24.76 -0.85 -4.24
CA ALA A 137 25.34 -1.93 -3.44
C ALA A 137 24.32 -3.07 -3.13
N SER A 138 23.00 -2.82 -3.29
CA SER A 138 21.96 -3.85 -3.13
C SER A 138 21.73 -4.70 -4.39
N GLY A 139 22.36 -4.36 -5.52
CA GLY A 139 22.13 -4.98 -6.82
C GLY A 139 20.84 -4.49 -7.52
N VAL A 140 20.05 -3.62 -6.89
CA VAL A 140 18.80 -3.08 -7.42
C VAL A 140 18.94 -1.58 -7.67
N ALA A 141 18.73 -1.15 -8.91
CA ALA A 141 18.77 0.28 -9.23
C ALA A 141 17.58 1.04 -8.61
N PRO A 142 17.80 2.21 -7.97
CA PRO A 142 16.75 2.99 -7.32
C PRO A 142 15.61 3.38 -8.28
N GLY A 143 15.88 3.61 -9.55
CA GLY A 143 14.86 3.89 -10.57
C GLY A 143 13.84 2.77 -10.72
N TRP A 144 14.28 1.50 -10.72
CA TRP A 144 13.38 0.35 -10.76
C TRP A 144 12.55 0.22 -9.47
N ALA A 145 13.15 0.55 -8.32
CA ALA A 145 12.45 0.57 -7.05
C ALA A 145 11.29 1.61 -7.04
N VAL A 146 11.55 2.81 -7.57
CA VAL A 146 10.52 3.85 -7.74
C VAL A 146 9.42 3.37 -8.68
N LEU A 147 9.76 2.81 -9.84
CA LEU A 147 8.78 2.26 -10.79
C LEU A 147 7.94 1.14 -10.17
N ALA A 148 8.54 0.26 -9.38
CA ALA A 148 7.80 -0.78 -8.65
C ALA A 148 6.78 -0.18 -7.67
N CYS A 149 7.15 0.87 -6.91
CA CYS A 149 6.21 1.58 -6.04
C CYS A 149 5.05 2.21 -6.83
N LEU A 150 5.34 2.84 -7.98
CA LEU A 150 4.30 3.44 -8.82
C LEU A 150 3.37 2.37 -9.43
N LEU A 151 3.92 1.22 -9.86
CA LEU A 151 3.13 0.07 -10.30
C LEU A 151 2.21 -0.43 -9.18
N ALA A 152 2.70 -0.52 -7.96
CA ALA A 152 1.89 -0.87 -6.79
C ALA A 152 0.73 0.12 -6.60
N CYS A 153 0.97 1.43 -6.75
CA CYS A 153 -0.06 2.46 -6.65
C CYS A 153 -1.15 2.30 -7.73
N VAL A 154 -0.76 1.99 -8.97
CA VAL A 154 -1.70 1.69 -10.07
C VAL A 154 -2.53 0.45 -9.75
N CYS A 155 -1.89 -0.63 -9.27
CA CYS A 155 -2.59 -1.84 -8.88
C CYS A 155 -3.63 -1.58 -7.76
N TYR A 156 -3.27 -0.82 -6.72
CA TYR A 156 -4.22 -0.40 -5.68
C TYR A 156 -5.40 0.40 -6.23
N ALA A 157 -5.14 1.32 -7.16
CA ALA A 157 -6.18 2.13 -7.80
C ALA A 157 -7.16 1.28 -8.62
N LEU A 158 -6.63 0.30 -9.38
CA LEU A 158 -7.43 -0.67 -10.13
C LEU A 158 -8.23 -1.57 -9.19
N ALA A 159 -7.61 -2.10 -8.12
CA ALA A 159 -8.28 -2.92 -7.12
C ALA A 159 -9.42 -2.17 -6.43
N ALA A 160 -9.21 -0.91 -6.05
CA ALA A 160 -10.23 -0.07 -5.43
C ALA A 160 -11.41 0.19 -6.37
N SER A 161 -11.13 0.53 -7.64
CA SER A 161 -12.16 0.77 -8.65
C SER A 161 -12.94 -0.51 -9.00
N PHE A 162 -12.24 -1.66 -9.10
CA PHE A 162 -12.87 -2.96 -9.31
C PHE A 162 -13.77 -3.34 -8.13
N THR A 163 -13.28 -3.18 -6.91
CA THR A 163 -14.05 -3.44 -5.68
C THR A 163 -15.30 -2.57 -5.62
N ARG A 164 -15.18 -1.27 -5.90
CA ARG A 164 -16.32 -0.35 -5.96
C ARG A 164 -17.37 -0.80 -6.99
N ARG A 165 -16.95 -1.30 -8.14
CA ARG A 165 -17.85 -1.66 -9.24
C ARG A 165 -18.50 -3.02 -9.07
N TYR A 166 -17.78 -4.02 -8.52
CA TYR A 166 -18.20 -5.42 -8.58
C TYR A 166 -18.36 -6.11 -7.22
N LEU A 167 -17.89 -5.49 -6.13
CA LEU A 167 -17.85 -6.09 -4.80
C LEU A 167 -18.39 -5.15 -3.71
N SER A 168 -19.06 -4.05 -4.09
CA SER A 168 -19.58 -3.04 -3.15
C SER A 168 -20.63 -3.59 -2.17
N GLU A 169 -21.34 -4.64 -2.55
CA GLU A 169 -22.37 -5.29 -1.72
C GLU A 169 -21.80 -6.33 -0.76
N LEU A 170 -20.54 -6.74 -0.95
CA LEU A 170 -19.95 -7.73 -0.08
C LEU A 170 -19.51 -7.10 1.26
N PRO A 171 -19.69 -7.83 2.37
CA PRO A 171 -19.10 -7.44 3.63
C PRO A 171 -17.60 -7.21 3.46
N PRO A 172 -17.06 -6.09 3.96
CA PRO A 172 -15.64 -5.76 3.80
C PRO A 172 -14.68 -6.85 4.29
N LEU A 173 -15.07 -7.62 5.31
CA LEU A 173 -14.27 -8.75 5.82
C LEU A 173 -14.11 -9.87 4.76
N VAL A 174 -15.16 -10.11 3.93
CA VAL A 174 -15.08 -11.11 2.85
C VAL A 174 -14.06 -10.68 1.81
N THR A 175 -14.13 -9.42 1.38
CA THR A 175 -13.17 -8.85 0.42
C THR A 175 -11.75 -8.86 0.98
N ALA A 176 -11.57 -8.47 2.26
CA ALA A 176 -10.25 -8.48 2.89
C ALA A 176 -9.66 -9.88 3.00
N THR A 177 -10.39 -10.81 3.64
CA THR A 177 -9.89 -12.18 3.83
C THR A 177 -9.63 -12.86 2.50
N GLY A 178 -10.59 -12.77 1.57
CA GLY A 178 -10.47 -13.40 0.27
C GLY A 178 -9.36 -12.77 -0.59
N SER A 179 -9.10 -11.47 -0.46
CA SER A 179 -7.98 -10.84 -1.16
C SER A 179 -6.62 -11.34 -0.65
N GLN A 180 -6.47 -11.58 0.66
CA GLN A 180 -5.23 -12.17 1.19
C GLN A 180 -5.06 -13.62 0.70
N ILE A 181 -6.12 -14.42 0.72
CA ILE A 181 -6.09 -15.80 0.20
C ILE A 181 -5.77 -15.81 -1.29
N GLY A 182 -6.42 -14.94 -2.08
CA GLY A 182 -6.16 -14.81 -3.51
C GLY A 182 -4.72 -14.43 -3.80
N ALA A 183 -4.15 -13.49 -3.04
CA ALA A 183 -2.75 -13.12 -3.13
C ALA A 183 -1.82 -14.29 -2.74
N ALA A 184 -2.13 -15.02 -1.65
CA ALA A 184 -1.34 -16.15 -1.20
C ALA A 184 -1.30 -17.26 -2.27
N LEU A 185 -2.45 -17.60 -2.85
CA LEU A 185 -2.54 -18.59 -3.92
C LEU A 185 -1.80 -18.13 -5.19
N GLY A 186 -1.95 -16.85 -5.58
CA GLY A 186 -1.29 -16.31 -6.77
C GLY A 186 0.23 -16.18 -6.63
N LEU A 187 0.72 -15.96 -5.41
CA LEU A 187 2.15 -15.91 -5.12
C LEU A 187 2.77 -17.26 -4.76
N ALA A 188 1.98 -18.32 -4.55
CA ALA A 188 2.48 -19.61 -4.07
C ALA A 188 3.57 -20.19 -4.98
N LEU A 189 3.30 -20.35 -6.29
CA LEU A 189 4.27 -20.88 -7.23
C LEU A 189 5.50 -19.99 -7.40
N PRO A 190 5.37 -18.65 -7.65
CA PRO A 190 6.52 -17.76 -7.69
C PRO A 190 7.35 -17.77 -6.39
N ALA A 191 6.70 -17.86 -5.23
CA ALA A 191 7.40 -17.88 -3.96
C ALA A 191 8.18 -19.18 -3.72
N LEU A 192 7.63 -20.32 -4.14
CA LEU A 192 8.34 -21.61 -4.08
C LEU A 192 9.57 -21.63 -5.00
N TRP A 193 9.44 -21.04 -6.19
CA TRP A 193 10.56 -20.95 -7.13
C TRP A 193 11.67 -20.01 -6.66
N LEU A 194 11.27 -18.87 -6.06
CA LEU A 194 12.19 -17.83 -5.58
C LEU A 194 12.44 -17.94 -4.07
N TRP A 195 12.23 -19.13 -3.50
CA TRP A 195 12.48 -19.35 -2.08
C TRP A 195 13.97 -19.22 -1.77
N PRO A 196 14.34 -18.54 -0.67
CA PRO A 196 15.75 -18.33 -0.34
C PRO A 196 16.47 -19.68 -0.15
N ALA A 197 17.68 -19.78 -0.70
CA ALA A 197 18.50 -20.99 -0.58
C ALA A 197 18.99 -21.23 0.86
N GLN A 198 19.16 -20.16 1.62
CA GLN A 198 19.50 -20.23 3.05
C GLN A 198 18.26 -19.92 3.88
N MET A 199 18.10 -20.66 4.99
CA MET A 199 16.97 -20.44 5.88
C MET A 199 17.09 -19.08 6.55
N PRO A 200 16.06 -18.20 6.41
CA PRO A 200 16.07 -16.89 7.03
C PRO A 200 16.12 -16.95 8.55
N GLY A 201 16.79 -15.99 9.16
CA GLY A 201 16.98 -15.92 10.59
C GLY A 201 15.70 -15.56 11.37
N PRO A 202 15.73 -15.73 12.71
CA PRO A 202 14.57 -15.47 13.56
C PRO A 202 14.02 -14.04 13.46
N SER A 203 14.90 -13.04 13.25
CA SER A 203 14.50 -11.64 13.10
C SER A 203 13.61 -11.41 11.88
N ALA A 204 13.94 -12.04 10.75
CA ALA A 204 13.16 -11.96 9.52
C ALA A 204 11.79 -12.66 9.67
N TRP A 205 11.74 -13.81 10.35
CA TRP A 205 10.49 -14.50 10.67
C TRP A 205 9.60 -13.70 11.61
N LEU A 206 10.17 -13.11 12.68
CA LEU A 206 9.42 -12.24 13.59
C LEU A 206 8.87 -11.00 12.89
N ALA A 207 9.66 -10.40 11.99
CA ALA A 207 9.20 -9.29 11.16
C ALA A 207 8.03 -9.71 10.25
N LEU A 208 8.08 -10.91 9.64
CA LEU A 208 6.97 -11.44 8.82
C LEU A 208 5.72 -11.73 9.66
N LEU A 209 5.86 -12.29 10.86
CA LEU A 209 4.73 -12.48 11.77
C LEU A 209 4.11 -11.13 12.15
N ALA A 210 4.94 -10.14 12.49
CA ALA A 210 4.47 -8.80 12.83
C ALA A 210 3.73 -8.14 11.65
N VAL A 211 4.30 -8.16 10.43
CA VAL A 211 3.66 -7.56 9.27
C VAL A 211 2.40 -8.30 8.84
N GLY A 212 2.37 -9.62 8.91
CA GLY A 212 1.21 -10.44 8.56
C GLY A 212 0.06 -10.29 9.57
N ILE A 213 0.34 -10.42 10.85
CA ILE A 213 -0.68 -10.35 11.91
C ILE A 213 -1.07 -8.90 12.21
N LEU A 214 -0.10 -8.05 12.60
CA LEU A 214 -0.40 -6.71 13.10
C LEU A 214 -0.71 -5.73 11.96
N CYS A 215 0.21 -5.62 10.98
CA CYS A 215 0.10 -4.62 9.93
C CYS A 215 -0.86 -5.01 8.79
N THR A 216 -1.29 -6.28 8.74
CA THR A 216 -2.28 -6.74 7.77
C THR A 216 -3.54 -7.26 8.46
N GLY A 217 -3.50 -8.31 9.24
CA GLY A 217 -4.67 -8.91 9.87
C GLY A 217 -5.41 -7.95 10.80
N VAL A 218 -4.76 -7.54 11.89
CA VAL A 218 -5.34 -6.61 12.88
C VAL A 218 -5.65 -5.26 12.25
N ALA A 219 -4.76 -4.75 11.39
CA ALA A 219 -4.97 -3.49 10.71
C ALA A 219 -6.25 -3.48 9.85
N TYR A 220 -6.56 -4.56 9.12
CA TYR A 220 -7.83 -4.67 8.39
C TYR A 220 -9.03 -4.71 9.32
N VAL A 221 -8.97 -5.43 10.43
CA VAL A 221 -10.07 -5.44 11.43
C VAL A 221 -10.31 -4.04 11.97
N LEU A 222 -9.24 -3.29 12.31
CA LEU A 222 -9.35 -1.90 12.77
C LEU A 222 -9.89 -0.98 11.68
N TYR A 223 -9.42 -1.12 10.45
CA TYR A 223 -9.85 -0.33 9.31
C TYR A 223 -11.35 -0.46 9.06
N PHE A 224 -11.88 -1.70 9.04
CA PHE A 224 -13.30 -1.92 8.87
C PHE A 224 -14.14 -1.44 10.06
N ARG A 225 -13.59 -1.55 11.27
CA ARG A 225 -14.25 -0.96 12.46
C ARG A 225 -14.35 0.57 12.36
N ILE A 226 -13.32 1.23 11.83
CA ILE A 226 -13.33 2.68 11.59
C ILE A 226 -14.33 3.03 10.50
N ILE A 227 -14.37 2.29 9.39
CA ILE A 227 -15.37 2.49 8.32
C ILE A 227 -16.80 2.40 8.90
N GLY A 228 -17.09 1.38 9.70
CA GLY A 228 -18.41 1.16 10.27
C GLY A 228 -18.82 2.24 11.27
N LYS A 229 -17.87 2.81 12.04
CA LYS A 229 -18.16 3.82 13.06
C LYS A 229 -18.06 5.28 12.57
N ALA A 230 -17.11 5.56 11.70
CA ALA A 230 -16.76 6.93 11.34
C ALA A 230 -16.90 7.22 9.83
N GLY A 231 -17.25 6.20 9.05
CA GLY A 231 -17.41 6.28 7.60
C GLY A 231 -16.10 6.14 6.81
N PRO A 232 -16.20 5.86 5.50
CA PRO A 232 -15.05 5.55 4.65
C PRO A 232 -14.10 6.75 4.49
N VAL A 233 -14.59 7.98 4.44
CA VAL A 233 -13.77 9.18 4.26
C VAL A 233 -12.80 9.37 5.43
N ARG A 234 -13.28 9.19 6.68
CA ARG A 234 -12.42 9.28 7.87
C ARG A 234 -11.46 8.09 7.98
N ALA A 235 -11.86 6.92 7.51
CA ALA A 235 -10.96 5.77 7.45
C ALA A 235 -9.81 5.98 6.47
N LEU A 236 -10.08 6.58 5.30
CA LEU A 236 -9.06 6.91 4.29
C LEU A 236 -8.10 8.00 4.77
N SER A 237 -8.53 8.96 5.60
CA SER A 237 -7.62 10.01 6.10
C SER A 237 -6.47 9.46 6.95
N VAL A 238 -6.59 8.24 7.47
CA VAL A 238 -5.51 7.54 8.19
C VAL A 238 -4.28 7.34 7.29
N THR A 239 -4.48 7.13 5.98
CA THR A 239 -3.38 6.87 5.03
C THR A 239 -2.40 8.03 4.90
N TYR A 240 -2.84 9.27 5.14
CA TYR A 240 -1.95 10.44 5.12
C TYR A 240 -0.93 10.48 6.27
N LEU A 241 -1.22 9.76 7.35
CA LEU A 241 -0.32 9.65 8.50
C LEU A 241 0.68 8.49 8.37
N VAL A 242 0.44 7.57 7.44
CA VAL A 242 1.32 6.41 7.21
C VAL A 242 2.76 6.82 6.93
N PRO A 243 3.05 7.79 6.03
CA PRO A 243 4.42 8.21 5.77
C PRO A 243 5.12 8.80 6.99
N VAL A 244 4.38 9.50 7.86
CA VAL A 244 4.97 10.08 9.09
C VAL A 244 5.51 8.95 9.97
N PHE A 245 4.72 7.90 10.19
CA PHE A 245 5.17 6.76 10.98
C PHE A 245 6.27 5.95 10.28
N ALA A 246 6.17 5.74 8.95
CA ALA A 246 7.19 5.02 8.21
C ALA A 246 8.56 5.72 8.25
N VAL A 247 8.58 7.05 8.07
CA VAL A 247 9.78 7.87 8.21
C VAL A 247 10.33 7.80 9.63
N LEU A 248 9.46 7.94 10.64
CA LEU A 248 9.86 7.87 12.04
C LEU A 248 10.49 6.50 12.38
N TYR A 249 9.88 5.41 11.95
CA TYR A 249 10.42 4.07 12.20
C TYR A 249 11.70 3.80 11.40
N GLY A 250 11.81 4.26 10.15
CA GLY A 250 13.04 4.19 9.37
C GLY A 250 14.21 4.92 10.06
N LEU A 251 13.95 6.11 10.59
CA LEU A 251 14.92 6.91 11.31
C LEU A 251 15.35 6.24 12.64
N LEU A 252 14.38 5.76 13.43
CA LEU A 252 14.65 5.23 14.77
C LEU A 252 15.28 3.82 14.75
N PHE A 253 14.86 2.95 13.84
CA PHE A 253 15.21 1.53 13.87
C PHE A 253 16.17 1.11 12.75
N LEU A 254 16.23 1.85 11.64
CA LEU A 254 17.07 1.52 10.49
C LEU A 254 18.20 2.54 10.24
N GLY A 255 18.26 3.62 11.02
CA GLY A 255 19.25 4.69 10.81
C GLY A 255 19.07 5.42 9.47
N GLU A 256 17.87 5.40 8.89
CA GLU A 256 17.59 6.10 7.63
C GLU A 256 17.68 7.62 7.82
N THR A 257 18.18 8.32 6.81
CA THR A 257 18.28 9.77 6.84
C THR A 257 17.13 10.41 6.08
N VAL A 258 16.61 11.51 6.62
CA VAL A 258 15.58 12.33 5.99
C VAL A 258 16.23 13.59 5.45
N THR A 259 16.20 13.77 4.15
CA THR A 259 16.77 14.98 3.54
C THR A 259 15.73 16.12 3.50
N PRO A 260 16.14 17.40 3.55
CA PRO A 260 15.23 18.53 3.35
C PRO A 260 14.45 18.42 2.01
N TRP A 261 15.11 17.90 0.97
CA TRP A 261 14.48 17.67 -0.33
C TRP A 261 13.30 16.68 -0.23
N MET A 262 13.46 15.58 0.50
CA MET A 262 12.35 14.63 0.75
C MET A 262 11.17 15.30 1.44
N LEU A 263 11.42 16.21 2.39
CA LEU A 263 10.35 16.93 3.09
C LEU A 263 9.59 17.89 2.15
N ILE A 264 10.31 18.59 1.28
CA ILE A 264 9.69 19.46 0.26
C ILE A 264 8.81 18.63 -0.69
N CYS A 265 9.37 17.54 -1.25
CA CYS A 265 8.62 16.64 -2.13
C CYS A 265 7.41 16.03 -1.41
N ALA A 266 7.56 15.62 -0.15
CA ALA A 266 6.48 15.09 0.66
C ALA A 266 5.34 16.11 0.82
N ALA A 267 5.66 17.37 1.12
CA ALA A 267 4.68 18.44 1.25
C ALA A 267 3.91 18.65 -0.08
N VAL A 268 4.62 18.69 -1.21
CA VAL A 268 4.00 18.83 -2.54
C VAL A 268 3.08 17.64 -2.85
N ILE A 269 3.52 16.41 -2.60
CA ILE A 269 2.72 15.20 -2.80
C ILE A 269 1.48 15.21 -1.92
N ILE A 270 1.61 15.54 -0.63
CA ILE A 270 0.48 15.57 0.31
C ILE A 270 -0.55 16.62 -0.10
N VAL A 271 -0.11 17.84 -0.44
CA VAL A 271 -1.01 18.90 -0.92
C VAL A 271 -1.71 18.48 -2.21
N GLY A 272 -0.97 17.96 -3.20
CA GLY A 272 -1.54 17.48 -4.46
C GLY A 272 -2.54 16.34 -4.25
N THR A 273 -2.23 15.39 -3.37
CA THR A 273 -3.13 14.28 -3.02
C THR A 273 -4.38 14.77 -2.29
N ALA A 274 -4.26 15.70 -1.34
CA ALA A 274 -5.40 16.29 -0.62
C ALA A 274 -6.33 17.07 -1.55
N MET A 275 -5.79 17.78 -2.53
CA MET A 275 -6.58 18.45 -3.56
C MET A 275 -7.23 17.45 -4.53
N SER A 276 -6.51 16.43 -4.98
CA SER A 276 -7.02 15.41 -5.93
C SER A 276 -8.17 14.59 -5.35
N THR A 277 -8.16 14.36 -4.05
CA THR A 277 -9.23 13.67 -3.31
C THR A 277 -10.39 14.59 -2.93
N GLY A 278 -10.23 15.92 -3.09
CA GLY A 278 -11.24 16.91 -2.76
C GLY A 278 -11.30 17.27 -1.27
N LEU A 279 -10.31 16.85 -0.49
CA LEU A 279 -10.15 17.29 0.92
C LEU A 279 -9.80 18.78 1.01
N LEU A 280 -8.95 19.24 0.08
CA LEU A 280 -8.67 20.67 -0.13
C LEU A 280 -9.36 21.13 -1.40
N LYS A 281 -10.20 22.15 -1.29
CA LYS A 281 -10.90 22.78 -2.43
C LYS A 281 -10.32 24.17 -2.68
N LEU A 282 -10.09 24.53 -3.95
CA LEU A 282 -9.57 25.86 -4.32
C LEU A 282 -10.45 27.02 -3.78
N ARG A 283 -11.76 26.81 -3.62
CA ARG A 283 -12.69 27.80 -3.07
C ARG A 283 -12.36 28.25 -1.63
N HIS A 284 -11.61 27.46 -0.88
CA HIS A 284 -11.16 27.85 0.47
C HIS A 284 -9.80 28.58 0.46
N LEU A 285 -9.11 28.61 -0.68
CA LEU A 285 -7.80 29.24 -0.85
C LEU A 285 -7.88 30.61 -1.55
N LEU A 286 -8.99 30.91 -2.22
CA LEU A 286 -9.25 32.21 -2.81
C LEU A 286 -10.22 32.96 -1.89
N PRO A 287 -9.86 34.16 -1.39
CA PRO A 287 -10.82 35.03 -0.73
C PRO A 287 -11.96 35.28 -1.69
N GLY A 288 -13.19 35.00 -1.24
CA GLY A 288 -14.38 35.34 -2.02
C GLY A 288 -14.42 36.85 -2.31
N PRO A 289 -15.08 37.26 -3.42
CA PRO A 289 -15.27 38.65 -3.75
C PRO A 289 -16.05 39.40 -2.68
#